data_6bda523d6c57d90d9b7415fa23cb9bb1
#
_entry.id   6bda523d6c57d90d9b7415fa23cb9bb1
#
_cell.length_a   1.000
_cell.length_b   1.000
_cell.length_c   1.000
_cell.angle_alpha   90.00
_cell.angle_beta   90.00
_cell.angle_gamma   90.00
#
_symmetry.space_group_name_H-M   'P 1'
#
loop_
_entity.id
_entity.type
_entity.pdbx_description
1 polymer ?
#
loop_
_entity_poly.entity_id
_entity_poly.type
_entity_poly.pdbx_seq_one_letter_code
_entity_poly.pdbx_strand_id
1 'polypeptide(L)'
;MGKVAGSVSIIGGADGPPSIFITGKGGKVKLTTRIQNYFRKIKRNRIKKRITANPHTLEEVVEWLKREYGAVEVSQQSHSYLEQKQSLKASLIMRHRPDLVGDLVNLEPPDGEDVEALKVFMEQIQERCDRAAEIADDIFPIDFHIYEIKWAENDRMRIGVETVWQVLDSSFSGEKKTMKQLRKLYKKIYLYYGVTAEDIKNETERYKSLLGALCS
;
A
#
# COMPACT_ATOMS: atom_id res chain seq x y z
N MET A 1 -1.95 -36.49 10.06
CA MET A 1 -2.73 -35.32 10.48
C MET A 1 -1.91 -34.10 10.09
N GLY A 2 -2.29 -33.44 8.99
CA GLY A 2 -1.58 -32.27 8.50
C GLY A 2 -1.89 -31.04 9.36
N LYS A 3 -0.85 -30.38 9.88
CA LYS A 3 -0.97 -29.08 10.55
C LYS A 3 -1.39 -28.04 9.50
N VAL A 4 -2.55 -27.43 9.69
CA VAL A 4 -2.97 -26.28 8.87
C VAL A 4 -2.25 -25.06 9.42
N ALA A 5 -1.30 -24.52 8.66
CA ALA A 5 -0.62 -23.27 8.98
C ALA A 5 -1.64 -22.12 8.94
N GLY A 6 -1.72 -21.34 10.01
CA GLY A 6 -2.43 -20.06 10.02
C GLY A 6 -1.63 -19.06 9.17
N SER A 7 -2.31 -18.20 8.42
CA SER A 7 -1.65 -17.10 7.71
C SER A 7 -1.79 -15.81 8.52
N VAL A 8 -0.67 -15.12 8.70
CA VAL A 8 -0.62 -13.76 9.26
C VAL A 8 -0.48 -12.78 8.12
N SER A 9 -1.34 -11.79 8.05
CA SER A 9 -1.25 -10.70 7.08
C SER A 9 -1.06 -9.38 7.81
N ILE A 10 0.00 -8.67 7.51
CA ILE A 10 0.28 -7.34 8.04
C ILE A 10 -0.14 -6.35 6.96
N ILE A 11 -1.12 -5.53 7.26
CA ILE A 11 -1.56 -4.44 6.39
C ILE A 11 -1.14 -3.14 7.08
N GLY A 12 -0.09 -2.51 6.57
CA GLY A 12 0.27 -1.15 6.93
C GLY A 12 -0.66 -0.19 6.19
N GLY A 13 -1.36 0.65 6.91
CA GLY A 13 -2.15 1.75 6.36
C GLY A 13 -1.57 3.08 6.82
N ALA A 14 -1.70 4.12 6.01
CA ALA A 14 -1.16 5.46 6.29
C ALA A 14 -1.74 6.14 7.55
N ASP A 15 -2.78 5.57 8.18
CA ASP A 15 -3.54 6.21 9.26
C ASP A 15 -3.55 5.42 10.58
N GLY A 16 -2.58 4.52 10.84
CA GLY A 16 -2.57 3.81 12.12
C GLY A 16 -1.42 2.81 12.27
N PRO A 17 -1.20 2.29 13.49
CA PRO A 17 -0.23 1.24 13.70
C PRO A 17 -0.56 0.03 12.81
N PRO A 18 0.45 -0.76 12.39
CA PRO A 18 0.24 -1.91 11.53
C PRO A 18 -0.82 -2.83 12.14
N SER A 19 -1.89 -3.09 11.38
CA SER A 19 -2.95 -4.00 11.81
C SER A 19 -2.56 -5.43 11.47
N ILE A 20 -2.40 -6.25 12.49
CA ILE A 20 -2.13 -7.69 12.33
C ILE A 20 -3.45 -8.43 12.36
N PHE A 21 -3.74 -9.14 11.29
CA PHE A 21 -4.86 -10.06 11.23
C PHE A 21 -4.35 -11.50 11.38
N ILE A 22 -4.66 -12.10 12.53
CA ILE A 22 -4.41 -13.52 12.75
C ILE A 22 -5.65 -14.28 12.30
N THR A 23 -5.54 -15.01 11.19
CA THR A 23 -6.60 -15.93 10.80
C THR A 23 -6.39 -17.25 11.54
N GLY A 24 -7.17 -17.46 12.61
CA GLY A 24 -7.20 -18.72 13.33
C GLY A 24 -7.60 -19.91 12.44
N LYS A 25 -7.34 -21.11 12.93
CA LYS A 25 -7.54 -22.44 12.32
C LYS A 25 -8.69 -22.49 11.32
N GLY A 26 -8.40 -23.01 10.14
CA GLY A 26 -9.31 -23.12 9.00
C GLY A 26 -10.65 -23.78 9.28
N GLY A 27 -11.60 -22.99 9.77
CA GLY A 27 -12.99 -23.33 9.69
C GLY A 27 -13.40 -23.47 8.22
N LYS A 28 -14.30 -24.39 7.89
CA LYS A 28 -14.83 -24.56 6.54
C LYS A 28 -15.32 -23.21 6.01
N VAL A 29 -14.64 -22.65 4.99
CA VAL A 29 -15.01 -21.38 4.37
C VAL A 29 -16.48 -21.44 3.97
N LYS A 30 -17.30 -20.52 4.51
CA LYS A 30 -18.75 -20.48 4.25
C LYS A 30 -19.00 -20.44 2.75
N LEU A 31 -20.06 -21.12 2.28
CA LEU A 31 -20.42 -21.18 0.87
C LEU A 31 -20.55 -19.77 0.26
N THR A 32 -21.13 -18.83 1.00
CA THR A 32 -21.24 -17.41 0.63
C THR A 32 -19.87 -16.78 0.32
N THR A 33 -18.86 -17.05 1.15
CA THR A 33 -17.49 -16.55 0.93
C THR A 33 -16.85 -17.18 -0.32
N ARG A 34 -17.08 -18.46 -0.59
CA ARG A 34 -16.62 -19.12 -1.82
C ARG A 34 -17.24 -18.50 -3.06
N ILE A 35 -18.55 -18.22 -3.04
CA ILE A 35 -19.27 -17.56 -4.12
C ILE A 35 -18.73 -16.13 -4.34
N GLN A 36 -18.55 -15.35 -3.27
CA GLN A 36 -17.97 -14.02 -3.36
C GLN A 36 -16.56 -14.03 -3.95
N ASN A 37 -15.70 -14.95 -3.51
CA ASN A 37 -14.34 -15.10 -4.04
C ASN A 37 -14.35 -15.51 -5.51
N TYR A 38 -15.28 -16.35 -5.94
CA TYR A 38 -15.46 -16.72 -7.34
C TYR A 38 -15.82 -15.51 -8.21
N PHE A 39 -16.80 -14.70 -7.78
CA PHE A 39 -17.17 -13.47 -8.51
C PHE A 39 -16.04 -12.44 -8.52
N ARG A 40 -15.29 -12.28 -7.41
CA ARG A 40 -14.09 -11.44 -7.37
C ARG A 40 -13.03 -11.91 -8.38
N LYS A 41 -12.81 -13.21 -8.49
CA LYS A 41 -11.87 -13.79 -9.46
C LYS A 41 -12.33 -13.52 -10.90
N ILE A 42 -13.61 -13.68 -11.21
CA ILE A 42 -14.17 -13.36 -12.53
C ILE A 42 -14.01 -11.87 -12.84
N LYS A 43 -14.38 -10.96 -11.90
CA LYS A 43 -14.20 -9.52 -12.04
C LYS A 43 -12.73 -9.19 -12.34
N ARG A 44 -11.81 -9.72 -11.55
CA ARG A 44 -10.36 -9.51 -11.70
C ARG A 44 -9.87 -9.97 -13.08
N ASN A 45 -10.28 -11.15 -13.54
CA ASN A 45 -9.90 -11.67 -14.85
C ASN A 45 -10.45 -10.83 -16.02
N ARG A 46 -11.66 -10.28 -15.88
CA ARG A 46 -12.22 -9.36 -16.88
C ARG A 46 -11.44 -8.05 -16.94
N ILE A 47 -11.05 -7.52 -15.79
CA ILE A 47 -10.24 -6.28 -15.68
C ILE A 47 -8.87 -6.53 -16.30
N LYS A 48 -8.17 -7.62 -15.94
CA LYS A 48 -6.87 -7.98 -16.52
C LYS A 48 -6.87 -7.93 -18.06
N LYS A 49 -7.92 -8.45 -18.69
CA LYS A 49 -8.06 -8.48 -20.17
C LYS A 49 -8.29 -7.09 -20.80
N ARG A 50 -8.63 -6.07 -19.99
CA ARG A 50 -8.93 -4.72 -20.47
C ARG A 50 -7.80 -3.73 -20.20
N ILE A 51 -6.81 -4.11 -19.39
CA ILE A 51 -5.65 -3.27 -19.13
C ILE A 51 -4.80 -3.26 -20.40
N THR A 52 -4.56 -2.08 -20.92
CA THR A 52 -3.66 -1.79 -22.04
C THR A 52 -2.55 -0.88 -21.58
N ALA A 53 -1.42 -0.93 -22.26
CA ALA A 53 -0.30 -0.04 -21.95
C ALA A 53 -0.67 1.42 -22.25
N ASN A 54 -0.57 2.26 -21.25
CA ASN A 54 -0.74 3.72 -21.34
C ASN A 54 0.01 4.38 -20.17
N PRO A 55 1.36 4.30 -20.13
CA PRO A 55 2.14 4.80 -19.02
C PRO A 55 2.25 6.31 -19.03
N HIS A 56 2.17 6.94 -17.86
CA HIS A 56 2.60 8.30 -17.61
C HIS A 56 3.65 8.30 -16.50
N THR A 57 4.49 9.32 -16.46
CA THR A 57 5.46 9.47 -15.36
C THR A 57 4.76 9.96 -14.09
N LEU A 58 5.45 9.86 -12.95
CA LEU A 58 4.93 10.37 -11.69
C LEU A 58 4.79 11.90 -11.72
N GLU A 59 5.70 12.59 -12.40
CA GLU A 59 5.66 14.03 -12.62
C GLU A 59 4.41 14.43 -13.43
N GLU A 60 4.11 13.72 -14.50
CA GLU A 60 2.88 13.95 -15.29
C GLU A 60 1.62 13.71 -14.46
N VAL A 61 1.63 12.69 -13.59
CA VAL A 61 0.52 12.44 -12.64
C VAL A 61 0.36 13.61 -11.69
N VAL A 62 1.43 14.12 -11.09
CA VAL A 62 1.41 15.25 -10.16
C VAL A 62 0.88 16.52 -10.85
N GLU A 63 1.39 16.84 -12.04
CA GLU A 63 0.95 18.01 -12.79
C GLU A 63 -0.54 17.90 -13.19
N TRP A 64 -0.98 16.72 -13.60
CA TRP A 64 -2.39 16.46 -13.86
C TRP A 64 -3.25 16.63 -12.61
N LEU A 65 -2.81 16.13 -11.44
CA LEU A 65 -3.53 16.29 -10.17
C LEU A 65 -3.61 17.75 -9.74
N LYS A 66 -2.53 18.51 -9.87
CA LYS A 66 -2.52 19.97 -9.58
C LYS A 66 -3.49 20.72 -10.48
N ARG A 67 -3.45 20.45 -11.77
CA ARG A 67 -4.27 21.16 -12.77
C ARG A 67 -5.75 20.81 -12.68
N GLU A 68 -6.11 19.54 -12.58
CA GLU A 68 -7.50 19.08 -12.67
C GLU A 68 -8.22 19.05 -11.32
N TYR A 69 -7.48 18.89 -10.23
CA TYR A 69 -8.06 18.68 -8.90
C TYR A 69 -7.55 19.67 -7.84
N GLY A 70 -6.65 20.57 -8.20
CA GLY A 70 -6.10 21.55 -7.26
C GLY A 70 -5.28 20.90 -6.14
N ALA A 71 -4.58 19.80 -6.44
CA ALA A 71 -3.75 19.13 -5.46
C ALA A 71 -2.65 20.06 -4.94
N VAL A 72 -2.48 20.12 -3.62
CA VAL A 72 -1.49 20.94 -2.94
C VAL A 72 -0.49 20.05 -2.23
N GLU A 73 0.78 20.36 -2.33
CA GLU A 73 1.82 19.62 -1.65
C GLU A 73 1.74 19.84 -0.13
N VAL A 74 1.82 18.75 0.62
CA VAL A 74 1.85 18.77 2.09
C VAL A 74 3.25 19.13 2.55
N SER A 75 3.34 20.01 3.55
CA SER A 75 4.63 20.39 4.12
C SER A 75 5.45 19.18 4.57
N GLN A 76 6.68 19.09 4.10
CA GLN A 76 7.63 18.04 4.48
C GLN A 76 8.04 18.09 5.96
N GLN A 77 7.75 19.19 6.66
CA GLN A 77 7.99 19.35 8.09
C GLN A 77 6.80 18.88 8.94
N SER A 78 5.66 18.54 8.32
CA SER A 78 4.50 18.07 9.05
C SER A 78 4.73 16.69 9.65
N HIS A 79 4.24 16.46 10.87
CA HIS A 79 4.37 15.18 11.58
C HIS A 79 3.83 14.02 10.71
N SER A 80 2.66 14.20 10.10
CA SER A 80 2.06 13.18 9.24
C SER A 80 2.87 12.86 7.99
N TYR A 81 3.64 13.82 7.45
CA TYR A 81 4.55 13.57 6.34
C TYR A 81 5.74 12.72 6.81
N LEU A 82 6.36 13.09 7.94
CA LEU A 82 7.53 12.38 8.48
C LEU A 82 7.21 10.93 8.80
N GLU A 83 6.07 10.67 9.45
CA GLU A 83 5.59 9.31 9.73
C GLU A 83 5.39 8.48 8.45
N GLN A 84 4.75 9.06 7.43
CA GLN A 84 4.52 8.37 6.18
C GLN A 84 5.82 8.12 5.42
N LYS A 85 6.75 9.09 5.40
CA LYS A 85 8.09 8.92 4.82
C LYS A 85 8.84 7.76 5.48
N GLN A 86 8.85 7.71 6.81
CA GLN A 86 9.51 6.63 7.57
C GLN A 86 8.88 5.26 7.30
N SER A 87 7.57 5.17 7.32
CA SER A 87 6.84 3.93 7.02
C SER A 87 7.10 3.43 5.60
N LEU A 88 7.07 4.33 4.62
CA LEU A 88 7.38 3.99 3.23
C LEU A 88 8.83 3.53 3.09
N LYS A 89 9.79 4.26 3.69
CA LYS A 89 11.22 3.92 3.66
C LYS A 89 11.47 2.53 4.24
N ALA A 90 10.89 2.23 5.40
CA ALA A 90 10.99 0.91 6.01
C ALA A 90 10.44 -0.19 5.08
N SER A 91 9.29 0.05 4.47
CA SER A 91 8.69 -0.89 3.51
C SER A 91 9.57 -1.12 2.26
N LEU A 92 10.17 -0.05 1.72
CA LEU A 92 11.05 -0.12 0.56
C LEU A 92 12.37 -0.83 0.88
N ILE A 93 12.96 -0.55 2.04
CA ILE A 93 14.17 -1.25 2.52
C ILE A 93 13.89 -2.74 2.64
N MET A 94 12.80 -3.11 3.28
CA MET A 94 12.42 -4.54 3.40
C MET A 94 12.22 -5.24 2.05
N ARG A 95 11.84 -4.49 1.03
CA ARG A 95 11.61 -5.03 -0.32
C ARG A 95 12.90 -5.13 -1.15
N HIS A 96 13.75 -4.11 -1.07
CA HIS A 96 14.86 -3.93 -2.00
C HIS A 96 16.23 -4.15 -1.37
N ARG A 97 16.40 -3.85 -0.09
CA ARG A 97 17.65 -3.96 0.65
C ARG A 97 17.41 -4.46 2.08
N PRO A 98 16.79 -5.64 2.24
CA PRO A 98 16.51 -6.21 3.56
C PRO A 98 17.78 -6.45 4.38
N ASP A 99 18.93 -6.60 3.72
CA ASP A 99 20.25 -6.71 4.34
C ASP A 99 20.58 -5.54 5.29
N LEU A 100 20.01 -4.36 5.04
CA LEU A 100 20.27 -3.16 5.85
C LEU A 100 19.65 -3.20 7.26
N VAL A 101 18.67 -4.06 7.51
CA VAL A 101 18.06 -4.24 8.85
C VAL A 101 18.66 -5.41 9.65
N GLY A 102 19.66 -6.10 9.08
CA GLY A 102 20.44 -7.12 9.77
C GLY A 102 19.62 -8.36 10.15
N ASP A 103 19.71 -8.75 11.41
CA ASP A 103 19.07 -9.94 11.99
C ASP A 103 17.52 -9.89 12.00
N LEU A 104 16.95 -8.71 11.86
CA LEU A 104 15.49 -8.49 11.82
C LEU A 104 14.84 -8.77 10.46
N VAL A 105 15.59 -9.28 9.47
CA VAL A 105 15.06 -9.63 8.14
C VAL A 105 14.02 -10.75 8.22
N ASN A 106 14.35 -11.83 8.94
CA ASN A 106 13.57 -13.05 8.97
C ASN A 106 12.77 -13.20 10.27
N LEU A 107 11.84 -12.25 10.51
CA LEU A 107 10.93 -12.37 11.63
C LEU A 107 9.80 -13.34 11.25
N GLU A 108 9.71 -14.45 11.97
CA GLU A 108 8.61 -15.41 11.82
C GLU A 108 7.51 -15.12 12.84
N PRO A 109 6.25 -15.04 12.41
CA PRO A 109 5.16 -14.87 13.35
C PRO A 109 5.06 -16.09 14.26
N PRO A 110 4.78 -15.92 15.55
CA PRO A 110 4.67 -17.03 16.49
C PRO A 110 3.51 -17.96 16.11
N ASP A 111 3.71 -19.24 16.35
CA ASP A 111 2.67 -20.26 16.20
C ASP A 111 1.66 -20.16 17.35
N GLY A 112 0.38 -19.97 17.02
CA GLY A 112 -0.71 -20.07 17.97
C GLY A 112 -1.24 -18.74 18.53
N GLU A 113 -1.93 -18.84 19.68
CA GLU A 113 -2.60 -17.71 20.36
C GLU A 113 -1.81 -17.21 21.59
N ASP A 114 -0.50 -17.47 21.62
CA ASP A 114 0.37 -17.01 22.71
C ASP A 114 0.52 -15.47 22.63
N VAL A 115 -0.13 -14.80 23.58
CA VAL A 115 -0.17 -13.32 23.64
C VAL A 115 1.21 -12.75 23.92
N GLU A 116 2.05 -13.41 24.73
CA GLU A 116 3.39 -12.93 25.05
C GLU A 116 4.34 -13.06 23.84
N ALA A 117 4.27 -14.20 23.15
CA ALA A 117 5.04 -14.37 21.91
C ALA A 117 4.63 -13.38 20.82
N LEU A 118 3.33 -13.06 20.72
CA LEU A 118 2.83 -12.02 19.81
C LEU A 118 3.35 -10.64 20.18
N LYS A 119 3.41 -10.31 21.47
CA LYS A 119 3.94 -9.03 21.94
C LYS A 119 5.42 -8.88 21.57
N VAL A 120 6.24 -9.88 21.85
CA VAL A 120 7.66 -9.90 21.47
C VAL A 120 7.82 -9.73 19.96
N PHE A 121 7.02 -10.42 19.17
CA PHE A 121 7.03 -10.30 17.70
C PHE A 121 6.68 -8.88 17.23
N MET A 122 5.71 -8.23 17.88
CA MET A 122 5.37 -6.83 17.59
C MET A 122 6.49 -5.86 17.92
N GLU A 123 7.16 -6.07 19.06
CA GLU A 123 8.31 -5.27 19.48
C GLU A 123 9.47 -5.40 18.47
N GLN A 124 9.74 -6.61 17.97
CA GLN A 124 10.73 -6.84 16.91
C GLN A 124 10.35 -6.18 15.58
N ILE A 125 9.07 -6.19 15.20
CA ILE A 125 8.59 -5.46 14.02
C ILE A 125 8.81 -3.95 14.18
N GLN A 126 8.50 -3.42 15.36
CA GLN A 126 8.71 -2.00 15.65
C GLN A 126 10.21 -1.66 15.59
N GLU A 127 11.06 -2.43 16.23
CA GLU A 127 12.52 -2.25 16.17
C GLU A 127 13.06 -2.28 14.73
N ARG A 128 12.55 -3.18 13.90
CA ARG A 128 12.90 -3.22 12.48
C ARG A 128 12.51 -1.94 11.73
N CYS A 129 11.33 -1.41 12.02
CA CYS A 129 10.89 -0.14 11.42
C CYS A 129 11.76 1.03 11.89
N ASP A 130 12.13 1.06 13.16
CA ASP A 130 12.97 2.11 13.74
C ASP A 130 14.37 2.05 13.13
N ARG A 131 15.00 0.88 13.05
CA ARG A 131 16.30 0.70 12.37
C ARG A 131 16.23 1.13 10.90
N ALA A 132 15.17 0.77 10.19
CA ALA A 132 15.00 1.19 8.80
C ALA A 132 14.84 2.71 8.66
N ALA A 133 14.19 3.37 9.62
CA ALA A 133 14.04 4.83 9.64
C ALA A 133 15.38 5.56 9.88
N GLU A 134 16.29 4.97 10.65
CA GLU A 134 17.62 5.51 10.97
C GLU A 134 18.63 5.39 9.82
N ILE A 135 18.37 4.53 8.81
CA ILE A 135 19.25 4.40 7.65
C ILE A 135 19.33 5.74 6.94
N ALA A 136 20.54 6.25 6.72
CA ALA A 136 20.74 7.55 6.07
C ALA A 136 20.27 7.55 4.60
N ASP A 137 19.83 8.70 4.10
CA ASP A 137 19.28 8.82 2.73
C ASP A 137 20.36 8.67 1.64
N ASP A 138 21.65 8.78 1.98
CA ASP A 138 22.77 8.48 1.08
C ASP A 138 22.99 6.96 0.91
N ILE A 139 22.61 6.14 1.90
CA ILE A 139 22.68 4.68 1.83
C ILE A 139 21.44 4.12 1.12
N PHE A 140 20.26 4.68 1.43
CA PHE A 140 18.99 4.28 0.82
C PHE A 140 18.21 5.54 0.41
N PRO A 141 18.40 6.01 -0.84
CA PRO A 141 17.79 7.24 -1.32
C PRO A 141 16.27 7.12 -1.38
N ILE A 142 15.59 8.19 -0.94
CA ILE A 142 14.14 8.32 -1.02
C ILE A 142 13.78 9.78 -1.30
N ASP A 143 12.99 9.99 -2.36
CA ASP A 143 12.45 11.28 -2.75
C ASP A 143 10.92 11.21 -2.75
N PHE A 144 10.37 11.47 -1.56
CA PHE A 144 8.96 11.28 -1.26
C PHE A 144 8.22 12.61 -1.13
N HIS A 145 7.06 12.69 -1.74
CA HIS A 145 6.17 13.85 -1.71
C HIS A 145 4.74 13.39 -1.42
N ILE A 146 3.98 14.22 -0.73
CA ILE A 146 2.55 14.00 -0.48
C ILE A 146 1.76 15.15 -1.06
N TYR A 147 0.77 14.86 -1.87
CA TYR A 147 -0.19 15.83 -2.42
C TYR A 147 -1.56 15.58 -1.80
N GLU A 148 -2.21 16.65 -1.34
CA GLU A 148 -3.55 16.58 -0.76
C GLU A 148 -4.56 17.28 -1.66
N ILE A 149 -5.68 16.60 -1.93
CA ILE A 149 -6.88 17.14 -2.57
C ILE A 149 -7.95 17.26 -1.50
N LYS A 150 -8.35 18.48 -1.18
CA LYS A 150 -9.48 18.77 -0.29
C LYS A 150 -10.76 18.72 -1.09
N TRP A 151 -11.69 17.84 -0.71
CA TRP A 151 -12.98 17.69 -1.37
C TRP A 151 -14.08 18.46 -0.63
N ALA A 152 -14.05 18.39 0.70
CA ALA A 152 -14.87 19.14 1.63
C ALA A 152 -14.09 19.32 2.94
N GLU A 153 -14.72 19.89 3.96
CA GLU A 153 -14.05 20.21 5.23
C GLU A 153 -13.35 19.00 5.86
N ASN A 154 -14.02 17.83 5.84
CA ASN A 154 -13.50 16.56 6.41
C ASN A 154 -13.16 15.51 5.34
N ASP A 155 -13.39 15.83 4.07
CA ASP A 155 -13.18 14.89 2.96
C ASP A 155 -11.90 15.23 2.21
N ARG A 156 -10.97 14.31 2.18
CA ARG A 156 -9.67 14.53 1.53
C ARG A 156 -9.14 13.24 0.90
N MET A 157 -8.31 13.44 -0.09
CA MET A 157 -7.48 12.38 -0.67
C MET A 157 -6.03 12.83 -0.59
N ARG A 158 -5.17 11.93 -0.13
CA ARG A 158 -3.72 12.11 -0.12
C ARG A 158 -3.11 11.15 -1.12
N ILE A 159 -2.17 11.66 -1.88
CA ILE A 159 -1.42 10.91 -2.89
C ILE A 159 0.05 11.03 -2.52
N GLY A 160 0.64 9.89 -2.18
CA GLY A 160 2.07 9.74 -1.96
C GLY A 160 2.77 9.40 -3.27
N VAL A 161 3.81 10.14 -3.58
CA VAL A 161 4.64 9.95 -4.77
C VAL A 161 6.08 9.80 -4.34
N GLU A 162 6.69 8.70 -4.70
CA GLU A 162 8.10 8.44 -4.46
C GLU A 162 8.81 8.24 -5.79
N THR A 163 9.76 9.10 -6.13
CA THR A 163 10.29 9.21 -7.48
C THR A 163 11.47 8.30 -7.76
N VAL A 164 12.29 7.93 -6.76
CA VAL A 164 13.43 7.04 -6.93
C VAL A 164 12.97 5.59 -7.19
N TRP A 165 12.02 5.11 -6.40
CA TRP A 165 11.52 3.73 -6.46
C TRP A 165 10.23 3.61 -7.27
N GLN A 166 9.77 4.71 -7.87
CA GLN A 166 8.57 4.77 -8.73
C GLN A 166 7.31 4.25 -8.04
N VAL A 167 7.08 4.70 -6.80
CA VAL A 167 5.89 4.31 -6.01
C VAL A 167 4.84 5.40 -6.06
N LEU A 168 3.63 5.00 -6.39
CA LEU A 168 2.41 5.80 -6.25
C LEU A 168 1.53 5.13 -5.21
N ASP A 169 1.22 5.85 -4.14
CA ASP A 169 0.24 5.44 -3.13
C ASP A 169 -0.88 6.46 -3.01
N SER A 170 -2.03 6.05 -2.52
CA SER A 170 -3.11 6.98 -2.26
C SER A 170 -4.06 6.47 -1.19
N SER A 171 -4.38 7.36 -0.29
CA SER A 171 -5.37 7.17 0.76
C SER A 171 -6.46 8.24 0.67
N PHE A 172 -7.65 7.92 1.15
CA PHE A 172 -8.74 8.88 1.20
C PHE A 172 -9.64 8.62 2.39
N SER A 173 -10.10 9.72 2.98
CA SER A 173 -11.03 9.73 4.10
C SER A 173 -12.17 10.71 3.81
N GLY A 174 -13.34 10.43 4.33
CA GLY A 174 -14.46 11.31 4.15
C GLY A 174 -15.81 10.70 4.53
N GLU A 175 -16.86 11.49 4.40
CA GLU A 175 -18.22 11.04 4.66
C GLU A 175 -18.70 10.01 3.62
N LYS A 176 -19.70 9.21 4.01
CA LYS A 176 -20.26 8.16 3.15
C LYS A 176 -20.72 8.67 1.78
N LYS A 177 -21.17 9.92 1.68
CA LYS A 177 -21.62 10.53 0.43
C LYS A 177 -20.48 10.72 -0.57
N THR A 178 -19.34 11.20 -0.09
CA THR A 178 -18.16 11.52 -0.90
C THR A 178 -17.29 10.32 -1.19
N MET A 179 -17.33 9.27 -0.37
CA MET A 179 -16.55 8.05 -0.56
C MET A 179 -16.69 7.42 -1.95
N LYS A 180 -17.87 7.50 -2.57
CA LYS A 180 -18.08 6.99 -3.94
C LYS A 180 -17.31 7.82 -4.99
N GLN A 181 -17.22 9.13 -4.79
CA GLN A 181 -16.51 10.05 -5.68
C GLN A 181 -14.99 9.90 -5.50
N LEU A 182 -14.53 9.83 -4.24
CA LEU A 182 -13.13 9.60 -3.91
C LEU A 182 -12.62 8.26 -4.47
N ARG A 183 -13.41 7.19 -4.38
CA ARG A 183 -13.08 5.90 -5.05
C ARG A 183 -13.03 6.02 -6.57
N LYS A 184 -13.86 6.84 -7.19
CA LYS A 184 -13.77 7.07 -8.64
C LYS A 184 -12.49 7.82 -8.99
N LEU A 185 -12.13 8.83 -8.19
CA LEU A 185 -10.88 9.57 -8.38
C LEU A 185 -9.67 8.66 -8.17
N TYR A 186 -9.66 7.86 -7.10
CA TYR A 186 -8.65 6.84 -6.86
C TYR A 186 -8.38 5.98 -8.10
N LYS A 187 -9.45 5.43 -8.70
CA LYS A 187 -9.34 4.64 -9.93
C LYS A 187 -8.81 5.45 -11.12
N LYS A 188 -9.23 6.71 -11.25
CA LYS A 188 -8.74 7.59 -12.32
C LYS A 188 -7.25 7.88 -12.20
N ILE A 189 -6.75 8.09 -10.98
CA ILE A 189 -5.32 8.32 -10.72
C ILE A 189 -4.50 7.13 -11.21
N TYR A 190 -4.85 5.91 -10.80
CA TYR A 190 -4.13 4.71 -11.24
C TYR A 190 -4.29 4.41 -12.73
N LEU A 191 -5.45 4.72 -13.33
CA LEU A 191 -5.65 4.61 -14.77
C LEU A 191 -4.81 5.64 -15.54
N TYR A 192 -4.67 6.85 -15.02
CA TYR A 192 -3.84 7.88 -15.63
C TYR A 192 -2.35 7.52 -15.49
N TYR A 193 -1.89 7.13 -14.31
CA TYR A 193 -0.53 6.63 -14.12
C TYR A 193 -0.24 5.45 -15.07
N GLY A 194 -1.21 4.56 -15.24
CA GLY A 194 -1.17 3.47 -16.21
C GLY A 194 -0.02 2.51 -15.99
N VAL A 195 0.29 1.73 -17.02
CA VAL A 195 1.31 0.68 -17.01
C VAL A 195 1.98 0.58 -18.38
N THR A 196 3.23 0.13 -18.41
CA THR A 196 3.93 -0.22 -19.65
C THR A 196 3.52 -1.61 -20.14
N ALA A 197 3.88 -1.95 -21.36
CA ALA A 197 3.71 -3.32 -21.87
C ALA A 197 4.55 -4.34 -21.08
N GLU A 198 5.71 -3.91 -20.59
CA GLU A 198 6.59 -4.72 -19.75
C GLU A 198 6.00 -4.96 -18.36
N ASP A 199 5.37 -3.93 -17.76
CA ASP A 199 4.63 -4.07 -16.50
C ASP A 199 3.53 -5.13 -16.58
N ILE A 200 2.79 -5.14 -17.71
CA ILE A 200 1.72 -6.12 -17.94
C ILE A 200 2.31 -7.53 -18.09
N LYS A 201 3.39 -7.65 -18.86
CA LYS A 201 4.06 -8.94 -19.13
C LYS A 201 4.64 -9.55 -17.86
N ASN A 202 5.29 -8.74 -17.03
CA ASN A 202 6.02 -9.19 -15.84
C ASN A 202 5.17 -9.11 -14.56
N GLU A 203 3.92 -8.67 -14.64
CA GLU A 203 3.02 -8.43 -13.50
C GLU A 203 3.74 -7.65 -12.37
N THR A 204 4.39 -6.53 -12.71
CA THR A 204 5.15 -5.70 -11.77
C THR A 204 4.25 -5.13 -10.65
N GLU A 205 4.86 -4.49 -9.64
CA GLU A 205 4.10 -3.83 -8.56
C GLU A 205 3.20 -2.71 -9.11
N ARG A 206 3.68 -1.96 -10.11
CA ARG A 206 2.88 -0.94 -10.81
C ARG A 206 1.61 -1.55 -11.42
N TYR A 207 1.74 -2.68 -12.12
CA TYR A 207 0.59 -3.41 -12.66
C TYR A 207 -0.34 -3.96 -11.57
N LYS A 208 0.22 -4.52 -10.49
CA LYS A 208 -0.57 -5.04 -9.36
C LYS A 208 -1.36 -3.93 -8.66
N SER A 209 -0.76 -2.75 -8.49
CA SER A 209 -1.40 -1.56 -7.92
C SER A 209 -2.57 -1.07 -8.77
N LEU A 210 -2.38 -0.94 -10.09
CA LEU A 210 -3.47 -0.60 -11.02
C LEU A 210 -4.60 -1.64 -10.95
N LEU A 211 -4.27 -2.92 -11.00
CA LEU A 211 -5.26 -3.99 -10.92
C LEU A 211 -6.03 -3.96 -9.60
N GLY A 212 -5.35 -3.72 -8.48
CA GLY A 212 -5.93 -3.54 -7.16
C GLY A 212 -6.92 -2.37 -7.12
N ALA A 213 -6.49 -1.22 -7.61
CA ALA A 213 -7.32 -0.02 -7.70
C ALA A 213 -8.60 -0.25 -8.52
N LEU A 214 -8.51 -0.93 -9.64
CA LEU A 214 -9.67 -1.23 -10.49
C LEU A 214 -10.62 -2.28 -9.89
N CYS A 215 -10.10 -3.16 -9.03
CA CYS A 215 -10.89 -4.19 -8.35
C CYS A 215 -11.62 -3.69 -7.09
N SER A 216 -11.16 -2.56 -6.51
CA SER A 216 -11.72 -1.95 -5.27
C SER A 216 -13.17 -1.47 -5.37
#